data_745bb7bde31cbaef78e4e242d14c4d3b
#
_entry.id   745bb7bde31cbaef78e4e242d14c4d3b
#
_cell.length_a   1.000
_cell.length_b   1.000
_cell.length_c   1.000
_cell.angle_alpha   90.00
_cell.angle_beta   90.00
_cell.angle_gamma   90.00
#
_symmetry.space_group_name_H-M   'P 1'
#
loop_
_entity.id
_entity.type
_entity.pdbx_description
1 polymer ?
#
loop_
_entity_poly.entity_id
_entity_poly.type
_entity_poly.pdbx_seq_one_letter_code
_entity_poly.pdbx_strand_id
1 'polypeptide(L)'
;PLNEPERMTPEDLFGRVKGKFCISASNIAKYDALHGLIIFDQHNPLRFDRERIVDYINTGWRWAQRAHLWDPEAHYFLFIWNCLWKAGASLPHGHAQVVLARDGHYAKIEALRQAASAYRLRYGTNYFEDLYLSHLSVACATEMEGIKILSYLTPIKEKEVMLIGKEINTPFLEAVHDVLACLRDSYNVASFNLMLTCPPLDGTEPGWEDFPAALVRIVDRGNPRNNTCDIGAMELYASSVISVDPIEMACFLRECVL
;
A
#
# COMPACT_ATOMS: atom_id res chain seq x y z
N PRO A 1 8.54 -25.85 -4.33
CA PRO A 1 9.59 -24.85 -4.59
C PRO A 1 9.88 -23.96 -3.36
N LEU A 2 8.83 -23.53 -2.65
CA LEU A 2 8.94 -22.52 -1.57
C LEU A 2 9.68 -23.01 -0.30
N ASN A 3 9.91 -24.30 -0.15
CA ASN A 3 10.54 -24.91 1.02
C ASN A 3 11.90 -25.57 0.72
N GLU A 4 12.47 -25.34 -0.45
CA GLU A 4 13.74 -25.96 -0.88
C GLU A 4 14.89 -24.97 -0.72
N PRO A 5 15.76 -25.12 0.32
CA PRO A 5 16.88 -24.19 0.57
C PRO A 5 17.84 -24.09 -0.62
N GLU A 6 18.01 -25.15 -1.39
CA GLU A 6 18.85 -25.19 -2.59
C GLU A 6 18.35 -24.31 -3.73
N ARG A 7 17.11 -23.83 -3.66
CA ARG A 7 16.54 -22.89 -4.62
C ARG A 7 16.59 -21.42 -4.14
N MET A 8 17.31 -21.15 -3.07
CA MET A 8 17.63 -19.78 -2.69
C MET A 8 18.61 -19.20 -3.68
N THR A 9 18.37 -17.96 -4.08
CA THR A 9 19.31 -17.23 -4.95
C THR A 9 20.38 -16.53 -4.10
N PRO A 10 21.58 -16.24 -4.66
CA PRO A 10 22.58 -15.44 -3.95
C PRO A 10 22.07 -14.08 -3.50
N GLU A 11 21.00 -13.57 -4.12
CA GLU A 11 20.35 -12.30 -3.79
C GLU A 11 19.45 -12.37 -2.55
N ASP A 12 19.15 -13.55 -2.01
CA ASP A 12 18.47 -13.69 -0.71
C ASP A 12 19.47 -13.45 0.46
N LEU A 13 20.04 -12.24 0.53
CA LEU A 13 21.22 -11.87 1.33
C LEU A 13 21.10 -12.19 2.83
N PHE A 14 19.90 -12.11 3.40
CA PHE A 14 19.60 -12.42 4.80
C PHE A 14 18.60 -13.59 4.93
N GLY A 15 18.50 -14.40 3.87
CA GLY A 15 17.58 -15.52 3.76
C GLY A 15 16.13 -15.08 3.55
N ARG A 16 15.22 -16.06 3.53
CA ARG A 16 13.79 -15.84 3.29
C ARG A 16 13.03 -15.66 4.60
N VAL A 17 12.05 -14.77 4.59
CA VAL A 17 11.08 -14.62 5.66
C VAL A 17 9.86 -15.45 5.32
N LYS A 18 9.50 -16.39 6.21
CA LYS A 18 8.35 -17.28 6.04
C LYS A 18 7.15 -16.76 6.84
N GLY A 19 6.03 -16.57 6.16
CA GLY A 19 4.69 -16.39 6.73
C GLY A 19 3.96 -17.73 6.90
N LYS A 20 2.71 -17.67 7.31
CA LYS A 20 1.80 -18.82 7.32
C LYS A 20 1.34 -19.19 5.91
N PHE A 21 1.06 -18.19 5.08
CA PHE A 21 0.49 -18.31 3.74
C PHE A 21 1.38 -17.69 2.64
N CYS A 22 2.58 -17.27 2.98
CA CYS A 22 3.49 -16.65 2.02
C CYS A 22 4.96 -16.87 2.39
N ILE A 23 5.84 -16.50 1.47
CA ILE A 23 7.27 -16.50 1.70
C ILE A 23 7.93 -15.37 0.92
N SER A 24 8.97 -14.73 1.50
CA SER A 24 9.76 -13.76 0.75
C SER A 24 10.78 -14.43 -0.18
N ALA A 25 11.14 -13.73 -1.24
CA ALA A 25 12.30 -14.03 -2.09
C ALA A 25 12.87 -12.72 -2.64
N SER A 26 14.15 -12.70 -3.00
CA SER A 26 14.73 -11.55 -3.67
C SER A 26 14.10 -11.35 -5.05
N ASN A 27 13.83 -10.09 -5.44
CA ASN A 27 13.42 -9.79 -6.80
C ASN A 27 14.65 -9.71 -7.72
N ILE A 28 14.58 -10.37 -8.87
CA ILE A 28 15.66 -10.33 -9.89
C ILE A 28 15.66 -8.97 -10.62
N ALA A 29 14.47 -8.47 -10.97
CA ALA A 29 14.29 -7.17 -11.61
C ALA A 29 14.15 -6.08 -10.52
N LYS A 30 15.26 -5.67 -9.93
CA LYS A 30 15.29 -4.76 -8.79
C LYS A 30 15.01 -3.31 -9.19
N TYR A 31 14.18 -2.63 -8.38
CA TYR A 31 14.06 -1.16 -8.41
C TYR A 31 15.14 -0.51 -7.55
N ASP A 32 15.59 -1.23 -6.50
CA ASP A 32 16.56 -0.75 -5.53
C ASP A 32 17.44 -1.90 -5.04
N ALA A 33 18.49 -1.63 -4.27
CA ALA A 33 19.42 -2.62 -3.76
C ALA A 33 18.71 -3.70 -2.93
N LEU A 34 17.79 -3.30 -2.06
CA LEU A 34 16.96 -4.20 -1.25
C LEU A 34 15.52 -4.22 -1.80
N HIS A 35 15.27 -5.16 -2.70
CA HIS A 35 13.97 -5.35 -3.33
C HIS A 35 13.60 -6.84 -3.31
N GLY A 36 12.54 -7.16 -2.60
CA GLY A 36 12.02 -8.51 -2.44
C GLY A 36 10.60 -8.69 -2.99
N LEU A 37 10.19 -9.93 -3.07
CA LEU A 37 8.84 -10.38 -3.37
C LEU A 37 8.26 -11.05 -2.12
N ILE A 38 6.96 -10.90 -1.90
CA ILE A 38 6.16 -11.72 -1.00
C ILE A 38 5.29 -12.60 -1.89
N ILE A 39 5.64 -13.86 -2.01
CA ILE A 39 5.00 -14.84 -2.89
C ILE A 39 3.89 -15.52 -2.09
N PHE A 40 2.65 -15.42 -2.58
CA PHE A 40 1.46 -15.92 -1.90
C PHE A 40 1.26 -17.43 -2.13
N ASP A 41 0.54 -18.07 -1.22
CA ASP A 41 0.08 -19.45 -1.37
C ASP A 41 -1.00 -19.58 -2.46
N GLN A 42 -1.77 -18.50 -2.71
CA GLN A 42 -2.84 -18.46 -3.69
C GLN A 42 -2.33 -18.02 -5.07
N HIS A 43 -2.58 -18.84 -6.08
CA HIS A 43 -2.26 -18.47 -7.47
C HIS A 43 -3.08 -17.27 -7.93
N ASN A 44 -4.40 -17.27 -7.66
CA ASN A 44 -5.25 -16.13 -7.94
C ASN A 44 -5.11 -15.09 -6.81
N PRO A 45 -4.55 -13.89 -7.08
CA PRO A 45 -4.32 -12.88 -6.06
C PRO A 45 -5.59 -12.29 -5.44
N LEU A 46 -6.76 -12.52 -6.04
CA LEU A 46 -8.05 -12.08 -5.50
C LEU A 46 -8.65 -13.08 -4.49
N ARG A 47 -8.07 -14.28 -4.36
CA ARG A 47 -8.49 -15.28 -3.36
C ARG A 47 -7.78 -15.04 -2.03
N PHE A 48 -8.00 -13.88 -1.45
CA PHE A 48 -7.53 -13.55 -0.11
C PHE A 48 -8.69 -13.56 0.90
N ASP A 49 -8.34 -13.83 2.13
CA ASP A 49 -9.15 -13.64 3.34
C ASP A 49 -8.36 -12.78 4.34
N ARG A 50 -8.96 -12.49 5.49
CA ARG A 50 -8.39 -11.64 6.54
C ARG A 50 -7.03 -12.17 7.02
N GLU A 51 -6.95 -13.47 7.34
CA GLU A 51 -5.70 -14.07 7.81
C GLU A 51 -4.57 -13.96 6.78
N ARG A 52 -4.89 -14.12 5.50
CA ARG A 52 -3.91 -13.98 4.41
C ARG A 52 -3.41 -12.57 4.25
N ILE A 53 -4.30 -11.59 4.23
CA ILE A 53 -3.89 -10.17 4.11
C ILE A 53 -2.99 -9.76 5.26
N VAL A 54 -3.37 -10.12 6.50
CA VAL A 54 -2.55 -9.86 7.68
C VAL A 54 -1.18 -10.54 7.56
N ASP A 55 -1.13 -11.81 7.14
CA ASP A 55 0.12 -12.55 7.02
C ASP A 55 1.01 -12.02 5.89
N TYR A 56 0.45 -11.70 4.73
CA TYR A 56 1.20 -11.18 3.58
C TYR A 56 1.89 -9.87 3.92
N ILE A 57 1.16 -8.90 4.48
CA ILE A 57 1.72 -7.59 4.80
C ILE A 57 2.67 -7.69 6.00
N ASN A 58 2.32 -8.45 7.04
CA ASN A 58 3.19 -8.67 8.20
C ASN A 58 4.50 -9.39 7.81
N THR A 59 4.45 -10.31 6.85
CA THR A 59 5.67 -10.94 6.32
C THR A 59 6.54 -9.95 5.57
N GLY A 60 5.94 -9.02 4.81
CA GLY A 60 6.65 -7.90 4.20
C GLY A 60 7.27 -6.96 5.22
N TRP A 61 6.56 -6.67 6.31
CA TRP A 61 7.07 -5.86 7.41
C TRP A 61 8.28 -6.52 8.11
N ARG A 62 8.16 -7.80 8.44
CA ARG A 62 9.28 -8.58 9.02
C ARG A 62 10.47 -8.69 8.07
N TRP A 63 10.21 -8.75 6.76
CA TRP A 63 11.29 -8.70 5.76
C TRP A 63 12.02 -7.36 5.83
N ALA A 64 11.31 -6.24 5.90
CA ALA A 64 11.92 -4.91 6.01
C ALA A 64 12.76 -4.75 7.28
N GLN A 65 12.26 -5.25 8.42
CA GLN A 65 13.02 -5.25 9.68
C GLN A 65 14.32 -6.06 9.58
N ARG A 66 14.29 -7.25 8.94
CA ARG A 66 15.51 -8.04 8.69
C ARG A 66 16.45 -7.37 7.70
N ALA A 67 15.91 -6.76 6.67
CA ALA A 67 16.68 -6.01 5.68
C ALA A 67 17.41 -4.82 6.33
N HIS A 68 16.72 -4.08 7.20
CA HIS A 68 17.31 -2.97 7.98
C HIS A 68 18.39 -3.45 8.96
N LEU A 69 18.18 -4.59 9.63
CA LEU A 69 19.21 -5.18 10.50
C LEU A 69 20.46 -5.61 9.72
N TRP A 70 20.30 -6.05 8.46
CA TRP A 70 21.40 -6.41 7.58
C TRP A 70 22.10 -5.19 6.98
N ASP A 71 21.34 -4.14 6.69
CA ASP A 71 21.79 -2.87 6.13
C ASP A 71 21.12 -1.69 6.87
N PRO A 72 21.73 -1.19 7.95
CA PRO A 72 21.12 -0.13 8.77
C PRO A 72 20.92 1.21 8.05
N GLU A 73 21.63 1.46 6.93
CA GLU A 73 21.42 2.65 6.12
C GLU A 73 20.13 2.58 5.28
N ALA A 74 19.61 1.38 5.06
CA ALA A 74 18.34 1.18 4.37
C ALA A 74 17.19 1.19 5.38
N HIS A 75 16.32 2.23 5.34
CA HIS A 75 15.25 2.40 6.31
C HIS A 75 13.94 2.95 5.73
N TYR A 76 13.88 3.24 4.44
CA TYR A 76 12.65 3.73 3.79
C TYR A 76 11.84 2.58 3.19
N PHE A 77 10.84 2.14 3.95
CA PHE A 77 10.03 0.96 3.60
C PHE A 77 8.89 1.30 2.64
N LEU A 78 8.72 0.43 1.65
CA LEU A 78 7.59 0.45 0.73
C LEU A 78 7.11 -0.98 0.45
N PHE A 79 5.84 -1.24 0.72
CA PHE A 79 5.14 -2.43 0.28
C PHE A 79 4.22 -2.07 -0.88
N ILE A 80 4.30 -2.82 -1.98
CA ILE A 80 3.53 -2.57 -3.20
C ILE A 80 2.84 -3.86 -3.62
N TRP A 81 1.54 -3.81 -3.88
CA TRP A 81 0.84 -4.92 -4.48
C TRP A 81 0.21 -4.49 -5.80
N ASN A 82 0.73 -5.04 -6.88
CA ASN A 82 0.18 -4.91 -8.22
C ASN A 82 -0.70 -6.14 -8.47
N CYS A 83 -2.02 -6.01 -8.30
CA CYS A 83 -2.95 -7.13 -8.48
C CYS A 83 -3.31 -7.30 -9.95
N LEU A 84 -2.72 -8.32 -10.58
CA LEU A 84 -2.87 -8.67 -12.01
C LEU A 84 -2.24 -7.65 -12.98
N TRP A 85 -2.25 -7.98 -14.27
CA TRP A 85 -1.52 -7.22 -15.31
C TRP A 85 -2.04 -5.81 -15.54
N LYS A 86 -3.36 -5.55 -15.34
CA LYS A 86 -3.91 -4.19 -15.41
C LYS A 86 -3.25 -3.25 -14.40
N ALA A 87 -2.93 -3.78 -13.22
CA ALA A 87 -2.21 -3.06 -12.18
C ALA A 87 -0.69 -3.05 -12.38
N GLY A 88 -0.16 -3.65 -13.44
CA GLY A 88 1.27 -3.68 -13.74
C GLY A 88 2.01 -4.93 -13.23
N ALA A 89 1.30 -5.99 -12.81
CA ALA A 89 1.94 -7.25 -12.49
C ALA A 89 2.46 -7.94 -13.76
N SER A 90 3.72 -8.37 -13.75
CA SER A 90 4.32 -9.13 -14.86
C SER A 90 3.97 -10.62 -14.83
N LEU A 91 3.54 -11.13 -13.67
CA LEU A 91 3.17 -12.53 -13.44
C LEU A 91 1.76 -12.61 -12.85
N PRO A 92 0.94 -13.59 -13.28
CA PRO A 92 -0.43 -13.75 -12.77
C PRO A 92 -0.50 -14.36 -11.37
N HIS A 93 0.54 -15.08 -10.93
CA HIS A 93 0.58 -15.67 -9.59
C HIS A 93 0.60 -14.59 -8.51
N GLY A 94 -0.21 -14.76 -7.46
CA GLY A 94 -0.34 -13.79 -6.37
C GLY A 94 1.00 -13.47 -5.71
N HIS A 95 1.39 -12.21 -5.75
CA HIS A 95 2.58 -11.70 -5.08
C HIS A 95 2.46 -10.20 -4.79
N ALA A 96 3.20 -9.75 -3.81
CA ALA A 96 3.49 -8.34 -3.57
C ALA A 96 4.99 -8.09 -3.66
N GLN A 97 5.40 -6.83 -3.70
CA GLN A 97 6.79 -6.41 -3.71
C GLN A 97 7.09 -5.61 -2.44
N VAL A 98 8.31 -5.74 -1.95
CA VAL A 98 8.81 -4.99 -0.81
C VAL A 98 10.14 -4.36 -1.17
N VAL A 99 10.28 -3.09 -0.84
CA VAL A 99 11.51 -2.33 -1.09
C VAL A 99 11.94 -1.65 0.19
N LEU A 100 13.25 -1.61 0.42
CA LEU A 100 13.84 -0.82 1.50
C LEU A 100 14.98 0.01 0.89
N ALA A 101 14.75 1.32 0.78
CA ALA A 101 15.70 2.25 0.19
C ALA A 101 16.61 2.90 1.24
N ARG A 102 17.79 3.40 0.82
CA ARG A 102 18.81 4.04 1.68
C ARG A 102 18.66 5.56 1.73
N ASP A 103 18.67 6.20 0.58
CA ASP A 103 18.94 7.65 0.47
C ASP A 103 17.68 8.53 0.59
N GLY A 104 16.52 7.93 0.74
CA GLY A 104 15.24 8.63 0.84
C GLY A 104 14.08 7.83 0.28
N HIS A 105 12.86 8.28 0.57
CA HIS A 105 11.67 7.74 -0.08
C HIS A 105 11.58 8.17 -1.53
N TYR A 106 10.82 7.41 -2.32
CA TYR A 106 10.54 7.75 -3.71
C TYR A 106 9.78 9.08 -3.82
N ALA A 107 10.00 9.76 -4.94
CA ALA A 107 9.64 11.16 -5.16
C ALA A 107 8.19 11.53 -4.78
N LYS A 108 7.20 10.65 -5.00
CA LYS A 108 5.80 10.95 -4.66
C LYS A 108 5.54 10.91 -3.15
N ILE A 109 6.22 10.04 -2.41
CA ILE A 109 6.10 9.95 -0.95
C ILE A 109 6.82 11.15 -0.33
N GLU A 110 8.01 11.46 -0.83
CA GLU A 110 8.79 12.61 -0.38
C GLU A 110 8.06 13.95 -0.64
N ALA A 111 7.43 14.11 -1.79
CA ALA A 111 6.61 15.28 -2.09
C ALA A 111 5.42 15.41 -1.11
N LEU A 112 4.77 14.30 -0.76
CA LEU A 112 3.68 14.29 0.22
C LEU A 112 4.18 14.66 1.63
N ARG A 113 5.33 14.12 2.05
CA ARG A 113 5.98 14.47 3.31
C ARG A 113 6.29 15.96 3.38
N GLN A 114 6.94 16.50 2.33
CA GLN A 114 7.28 17.93 2.26
C GLN A 114 6.02 18.80 2.29
N ALA A 115 4.96 18.40 1.59
CA ALA A 115 3.69 19.11 1.62
C ALA A 115 3.05 19.11 3.01
N ALA A 116 3.11 17.99 3.73
CA ALA A 116 2.60 17.89 5.10
C ALA A 116 3.40 18.79 6.07
N SER A 117 4.73 18.81 5.97
CA SER A 117 5.58 19.68 6.78
C SER A 117 5.34 21.17 6.45
N ALA A 118 5.23 21.53 5.18
CA ALA A 118 4.90 22.89 4.76
C ALA A 118 3.50 23.34 5.25
N TYR A 119 2.55 22.40 5.25
CA TYR A 119 1.21 22.63 5.78
C TYR A 119 1.26 22.93 7.29
N ARG A 120 1.99 22.15 8.06
CA ARG A 120 2.22 22.40 9.49
C ARG A 120 2.80 23.78 9.75
N LEU A 121 3.84 24.16 9.00
CA LEU A 121 4.47 25.47 9.13
C LEU A 121 3.50 26.62 8.81
N ARG A 122 2.61 26.44 7.85
CA ARG A 122 1.66 27.46 7.41
C ARG A 122 0.43 27.58 8.31
N TYR A 123 -0.13 26.46 8.76
CA TYR A 123 -1.45 26.40 9.42
C TYR A 123 -1.38 26.01 10.89
N GLY A 124 -0.25 25.49 11.38
CA GLY A 124 -0.05 25.08 12.77
C GLY A 124 -0.71 23.74 13.14
N THR A 125 -1.35 23.06 12.17
CA THR A 125 -2.07 21.80 12.35
C THR A 125 -1.47 20.68 11.49
N ASN A 126 -1.78 19.41 11.80
CA ASN A 126 -1.30 18.27 11.01
C ASN A 126 -2.15 18.12 9.73
N TYR A 127 -1.48 18.00 8.58
CA TYR A 127 -2.11 17.85 7.28
C TYR A 127 -3.08 16.66 7.22
N PHE A 128 -2.68 15.49 7.71
CA PHE A 128 -3.48 14.28 7.63
C PHE A 128 -4.67 14.28 8.58
N GLU A 129 -4.56 15.00 9.72
CA GLU A 129 -5.70 15.24 10.61
C GLU A 129 -6.74 16.14 9.95
N ASP A 130 -6.31 17.26 9.38
CA ASP A 130 -7.22 18.19 8.71
C ASP A 130 -7.79 17.59 7.41
N LEU A 131 -7.00 16.77 6.71
CA LEU A 131 -7.46 15.97 5.56
C LEU A 131 -8.62 15.04 5.98
N TYR A 132 -8.43 14.28 7.06
CA TYR A 132 -9.47 13.39 7.60
C TYR A 132 -10.72 14.16 8.00
N LEU A 133 -10.58 15.25 8.77
CA LEU A 133 -11.70 16.06 9.20
C LEU A 133 -12.46 16.69 8.03
N SER A 134 -11.75 17.12 7.00
CA SER A 134 -12.36 17.64 5.76
C SER A 134 -13.18 16.58 5.04
N HIS A 135 -12.66 15.35 4.91
CA HIS A 135 -13.40 14.21 4.32
C HIS A 135 -14.58 13.80 5.19
N LEU A 136 -14.42 13.81 6.52
CA LEU A 136 -15.49 13.48 7.46
C LEU A 136 -16.65 14.47 7.36
N SER A 137 -16.34 15.77 7.19
CA SER A 137 -17.36 16.84 7.08
C SER A 137 -18.30 16.68 5.89
N VAL A 138 -17.87 15.99 4.85
CA VAL A 138 -18.66 15.68 3.64
C VAL A 138 -19.03 14.20 3.53
N ALA A 139 -18.96 13.48 4.65
CA ALA A 139 -19.27 12.06 4.75
C ALA A 139 -18.41 11.14 3.84
N CYS A 140 -17.20 11.56 3.49
CA CYS A 140 -16.22 10.78 2.70
C CYS A 140 -15.14 10.11 3.55
N ALA A 141 -15.31 10.08 4.87
CA ALA A 141 -14.42 9.35 5.76
C ALA A 141 -15.21 8.62 6.85
N THR A 142 -14.56 7.61 7.43
CA THR A 142 -15.01 6.91 8.63
C THR A 142 -13.78 6.55 9.48
N GLU A 143 -14.02 6.13 10.72
CA GLU A 143 -12.98 5.66 11.63
C GLU A 143 -13.40 4.35 12.28
N MET A 144 -12.49 3.40 12.33
CA MET A 144 -12.65 2.12 12.97
C MET A 144 -11.42 1.84 13.84
N GLU A 145 -11.60 1.67 15.14
CA GLU A 145 -10.52 1.38 16.10
C GLU A 145 -9.31 2.33 16.02
N GLY A 146 -9.56 3.62 15.74
CA GLY A 146 -8.51 4.64 15.58
C GLY A 146 -7.85 4.66 14.21
N ILE A 147 -8.33 3.85 13.26
CA ILE A 147 -7.87 3.81 11.87
C ILE A 147 -8.82 4.65 11.03
N LYS A 148 -8.28 5.68 10.38
CA LYS A 148 -9.03 6.59 9.51
C LYS A 148 -9.08 6.02 8.10
N ILE A 149 -10.28 5.91 7.54
CA ILE A 149 -10.53 5.36 6.20
C ILE A 149 -11.24 6.45 5.38
N LEU A 150 -10.60 6.88 4.29
CA LEU A 150 -11.07 7.96 3.45
C LEU A 150 -11.38 7.45 2.04
N SER A 151 -12.60 7.69 1.54
CA SER A 151 -12.87 7.73 0.11
C SER A 151 -12.29 9.04 -0.43
N TYR A 152 -11.15 8.96 -1.14
CA TYR A 152 -10.33 10.13 -1.38
C TYR A 152 -10.96 11.08 -2.38
N LEU A 153 -11.16 12.36 -2.00
CA LEU A 153 -11.90 13.35 -2.81
C LEU A 153 -11.15 13.83 -4.05
N THR A 154 -9.81 13.73 -4.05
CA THR A 154 -8.97 14.12 -5.18
C THR A 154 -8.12 12.93 -5.64
N PRO A 155 -8.78 11.84 -6.07
CA PRO A 155 -8.12 10.58 -6.34
C PRO A 155 -7.16 10.69 -7.53
N ILE A 156 -6.06 9.93 -7.48
CA ILE A 156 -5.12 9.82 -8.62
C ILE A 156 -5.61 8.80 -9.64
N LYS A 157 -6.46 7.88 -9.23
CA LYS A 157 -7.11 6.87 -10.07
C LYS A 157 -8.44 6.45 -9.43
N GLU A 158 -9.25 5.72 -10.19
CA GLU A 158 -10.59 5.28 -9.80
C GLU A 158 -10.62 4.64 -8.41
N LYS A 159 -11.67 4.94 -7.66
CA LYS A 159 -11.99 4.38 -6.35
C LYS A 159 -10.82 4.40 -5.38
N GLU A 160 -10.13 5.52 -5.29
CA GLU A 160 -9.03 5.63 -4.36
C GLU A 160 -9.49 5.64 -2.91
N VAL A 161 -8.96 4.71 -2.12
CA VAL A 161 -9.12 4.68 -0.66
C VAL A 161 -7.78 4.92 0.01
N MET A 162 -7.80 5.77 1.04
CA MET A 162 -6.65 6.00 1.90
C MET A 162 -6.95 5.50 3.31
N LEU A 163 -6.04 4.72 3.89
CA LEU A 163 -6.10 4.32 5.30
C LEU A 163 -4.92 4.96 6.04
N ILE A 164 -5.20 5.55 7.20
CA ILE A 164 -4.23 6.22 8.05
C ILE A 164 -4.28 5.59 9.43
N GLY A 165 -3.14 5.04 9.90
CA GLY A 165 -3.00 4.39 11.20
C GLY A 165 -1.85 4.96 12.01
N LYS A 166 -1.86 4.66 13.30
CA LYS A 166 -0.81 5.06 14.25
C LYS A 166 0.36 4.07 14.29
N GLU A 167 0.18 2.89 13.70
CA GLU A 167 1.19 1.83 13.62
C GLU A 167 0.77 0.76 12.61
N ILE A 168 1.73 -0.01 12.11
CA ILE A 168 1.49 -1.21 11.29
C ILE A 168 1.29 -2.38 12.26
N ASN A 169 0.04 -2.59 12.68
CA ASN A 169 -0.36 -3.65 13.61
C ASN A 169 -1.53 -4.48 13.07
N THR A 170 -1.91 -5.53 13.78
CA THR A 170 -2.98 -6.44 13.33
C THR A 170 -4.30 -5.71 13.05
N PRO A 171 -4.86 -4.84 13.93
CA PRO A 171 -6.08 -4.10 13.62
C PRO A 171 -5.97 -3.26 12.33
N PHE A 172 -4.83 -2.60 12.10
CA PHE A 172 -4.61 -1.83 10.87
C PHE A 172 -4.62 -2.73 9.62
N LEU A 173 -3.98 -3.89 9.69
CA LEU A 173 -3.94 -4.84 8.58
C LEU A 173 -5.30 -5.51 8.32
N GLU A 174 -6.10 -5.71 9.37
CA GLU A 174 -7.48 -6.18 9.26
C GLU A 174 -8.38 -5.12 8.58
N ALA A 175 -8.21 -3.84 8.92
CA ALA A 175 -8.89 -2.75 8.21
C ALA A 175 -8.51 -2.68 6.71
N VAL A 176 -7.24 -2.94 6.39
CA VAL A 176 -6.81 -3.06 4.98
C VAL A 176 -7.53 -4.20 4.28
N HIS A 177 -7.68 -5.37 4.96
CA HIS A 177 -8.46 -6.48 4.42
C HIS A 177 -9.91 -6.08 4.16
N ASP A 178 -10.58 -5.43 5.13
CA ASP A 178 -12.00 -5.11 5.04
C ASP A 178 -12.28 -4.14 3.88
N VAL A 179 -11.39 -3.15 3.67
CA VAL A 179 -11.46 -2.27 2.51
C VAL A 179 -11.23 -3.05 1.20
N LEU A 180 -10.23 -3.92 1.13
CA LEU A 180 -9.98 -4.73 -0.06
C LEU A 180 -11.13 -5.69 -0.36
N ALA A 181 -11.73 -6.30 0.67
CA ALA A 181 -12.89 -7.18 0.54
C ALA A 181 -14.12 -6.40 0.04
N CYS A 182 -14.38 -5.22 0.60
CA CYS A 182 -15.43 -4.33 0.13
C CYS A 182 -15.25 -3.96 -1.35
N LEU A 183 -14.05 -3.55 -1.75
CA LEU A 183 -13.75 -3.19 -3.14
C LEU A 183 -13.94 -4.38 -4.08
N ARG A 184 -13.50 -5.60 -3.69
CA ARG A 184 -13.65 -6.81 -4.49
C ARG A 184 -15.09 -7.28 -4.58
N ASP A 185 -15.79 -7.39 -3.45
CA ASP A 185 -17.04 -8.10 -3.32
C ASP A 185 -18.26 -7.19 -3.59
N SER A 186 -18.19 -5.91 -3.20
CA SER A 186 -19.28 -4.94 -3.38
C SER A 186 -19.09 -4.06 -4.63
N TYR A 187 -17.84 -3.67 -4.93
CA TYR A 187 -17.53 -2.82 -6.09
C TYR A 187 -17.02 -3.60 -7.32
N ASN A 188 -16.89 -4.93 -7.21
CA ASN A 188 -16.39 -5.79 -8.30
C ASN A 188 -15.01 -5.36 -8.82
N VAL A 189 -14.16 -4.83 -7.95
CA VAL A 189 -12.77 -4.48 -8.29
C VAL A 189 -12.01 -5.78 -8.57
N ALA A 190 -11.55 -5.93 -9.79
CA ALA A 190 -10.88 -7.14 -10.27
C ALA A 190 -9.37 -6.96 -10.49
N SER A 191 -8.87 -5.75 -10.38
CA SER A 191 -7.45 -5.41 -10.44
C SER A 191 -7.21 -4.09 -9.68
N PHE A 192 -6.18 -4.04 -8.86
CA PHE A 192 -5.90 -2.87 -8.02
C PHE A 192 -4.40 -2.69 -7.79
N ASN A 193 -3.99 -1.48 -7.48
CA ASN A 193 -2.72 -1.22 -6.84
C ASN A 193 -2.96 -0.90 -5.36
N LEU A 194 -2.13 -1.48 -4.50
CA LEU A 194 -2.01 -1.10 -3.09
C LEU A 194 -0.58 -0.68 -2.82
N MET A 195 -0.41 0.42 -2.10
CA MET A 195 0.85 0.88 -1.54
C MET A 195 0.69 1.04 -0.03
N LEU A 196 1.65 0.49 0.75
CA LEU A 196 1.80 0.80 2.17
C LEU A 196 3.18 1.39 2.40
N THR A 197 3.23 2.47 3.16
CA THR A 197 4.45 3.16 3.57
C THR A 197 4.34 3.68 4.99
N CYS A 198 5.48 4.03 5.59
CA CYS A 198 5.61 4.60 6.92
C CYS A 198 6.82 5.55 6.96
N PRO A 199 7.04 6.30 8.04
CA PRO A 199 8.30 6.97 8.30
C PRO A 199 9.49 6.00 8.29
N PRO A 200 10.74 6.50 8.20
CA PRO A 200 11.95 5.65 8.31
C PRO A 200 11.89 4.72 9.51
N LEU A 201 12.34 3.46 9.32
CA LEU A 201 12.20 2.39 10.32
C LEU A 201 12.91 2.66 11.64
N ASP A 202 14.02 3.42 11.59
CA ASP A 202 14.83 3.77 12.75
C ASP A 202 14.32 5.00 13.52
N GLY A 203 13.38 5.75 12.94
CA GLY A 203 12.79 6.95 13.55
C GLY A 203 13.80 8.11 13.80
N THR A 204 15.00 8.03 13.21
CA THR A 204 16.08 8.99 13.48
C THR A 204 16.06 10.21 12.57
N GLU A 205 15.39 10.12 11.42
CA GLU A 205 15.33 11.21 10.46
C GLU A 205 14.30 12.29 10.86
N PRO A 206 14.72 13.57 10.92
CA PRO A 206 13.81 14.68 11.16
C PRO A 206 12.88 14.93 9.97
N GLY A 207 11.73 15.55 10.24
CA GLY A 207 10.77 15.99 9.21
C GLY A 207 9.76 14.93 8.82
N TRP A 208 9.63 13.85 9.60
CA TRP A 208 8.60 12.82 9.44
C TRP A 208 7.52 12.88 10.52
N GLU A 209 7.61 13.84 11.46
CA GLU A 209 6.71 13.97 12.60
C GLU A 209 5.25 14.24 12.20
N ASP A 210 5.06 14.85 11.03
CA ASP A 210 3.74 15.14 10.47
C ASP A 210 3.22 14.06 9.52
N PHE A 211 4.05 13.03 9.21
CA PHE A 211 3.66 11.90 8.37
C PHE A 211 3.05 10.78 9.22
N PRO A 212 2.00 10.07 8.75
CA PRO A 212 1.38 9.00 9.52
C PRO A 212 2.33 7.81 9.68
N ALA A 213 2.27 7.16 10.84
CA ALA A 213 3.09 5.99 11.13
C ALA A 213 2.73 4.77 10.26
N ALA A 214 1.51 4.73 9.71
CA ALA A 214 1.08 3.77 8.70
C ALA A 214 0.15 4.46 7.70
N LEU A 215 0.50 4.43 6.42
CA LEU A 215 -0.29 4.96 5.31
C LEU A 215 -0.49 3.89 4.25
N VAL A 216 -1.75 3.55 3.97
CA VAL A 216 -2.11 2.71 2.82
C VAL A 216 -2.90 3.53 1.82
N ARG A 217 -2.63 3.33 0.53
CA ARG A 217 -3.43 3.84 -0.59
C ARG A 217 -3.78 2.69 -1.52
N ILE A 218 -5.03 2.61 -1.92
CA ILE A 218 -5.56 1.57 -2.80
C ILE A 218 -6.31 2.27 -3.94
N VAL A 219 -6.10 1.80 -5.18
CA VAL A 219 -6.82 2.32 -6.36
C VAL A 219 -7.31 1.16 -7.23
N ASP A 220 -8.49 1.29 -7.83
CA ASP A 220 -8.98 0.38 -8.87
C ASP A 220 -8.20 0.60 -10.17
N ARG A 221 -7.88 -0.49 -10.86
CA ARG A 221 -7.19 -0.48 -12.15
C ARG A 221 -8.07 -1.04 -13.28
N GLY A 222 -9.35 -1.22 -13.01
CA GLY A 222 -10.35 -1.65 -13.97
C GLY A 222 -10.37 -3.16 -14.24
N ASN A 223 -11.18 -3.53 -15.20
CA ASN A 223 -11.40 -4.94 -15.53
C ASN A 223 -10.22 -5.53 -16.32
N PRO A 224 -9.57 -6.60 -15.84
CA PRO A 224 -8.46 -7.27 -16.54
C PRO A 224 -8.85 -7.82 -17.93
N ARG A 225 -10.13 -8.05 -18.19
CA ARG A 225 -10.63 -8.53 -19.51
C ARG A 225 -10.73 -7.39 -20.53
N ASN A 226 -10.67 -6.13 -20.10
CA ASN A 226 -10.70 -4.99 -21.00
C ASN A 226 -9.28 -4.70 -21.54
N ASN A 227 -9.14 -4.67 -22.86
CA ASN A 227 -7.86 -4.42 -23.53
C ASN A 227 -7.50 -2.93 -23.62
N THR A 228 -8.38 -2.01 -23.23
CA THR A 228 -8.08 -0.58 -23.21
C THR A 228 -7.07 -0.25 -22.12
N CYS A 229 -6.15 0.65 -22.40
CA CYS A 229 -5.28 1.24 -21.38
C CYS A 229 -6.12 2.16 -20.47
N ASP A 230 -5.86 2.13 -19.17
CA ASP A 230 -6.53 2.98 -18.19
C ASP A 230 -5.72 4.24 -17.85
N ILE A 231 -4.55 4.41 -18.45
CA ILE A 231 -3.69 5.59 -18.31
C ILE A 231 -3.42 6.15 -19.71
N GLY A 232 -3.96 7.32 -19.98
CA GLY A 232 -3.77 8.04 -21.23
C GLY A 232 -2.87 9.27 -21.06
N ALA A 233 -2.82 10.12 -22.09
CA ALA A 233 -2.00 11.32 -22.06
C ALA A 233 -2.43 12.34 -20.99
N MET A 234 -3.74 12.37 -20.66
CA MET A 234 -4.23 13.23 -19.58
C MET A 234 -3.60 12.84 -18.24
N GLU A 235 -3.65 11.57 -17.86
CA GLU A 235 -3.08 11.11 -16.59
C GLU A 235 -1.57 11.21 -16.56
N LEU A 236 -0.90 11.04 -17.71
CA LEU A 236 0.55 11.13 -17.77
C LEU A 236 1.06 12.58 -17.68
N TYR A 237 0.35 13.55 -18.27
CA TYR A 237 0.90 14.88 -18.49
C TYR A 237 0.08 16.02 -17.90
N ALA A 238 -1.17 15.80 -17.53
CA ALA A 238 -2.05 16.87 -17.08
C ALA A 238 -2.74 16.58 -15.74
N SER A 239 -3.75 15.71 -15.68
CA SER A 239 -4.55 15.50 -14.50
C SER A 239 -5.18 14.10 -14.48
N SER A 240 -5.53 13.61 -13.29
CA SER A 240 -6.31 12.40 -13.12
C SER A 240 -7.66 12.50 -13.83
N VAL A 241 -8.10 11.39 -14.45
CA VAL A 241 -9.43 11.24 -15.05
C VAL A 241 -10.21 10.23 -14.20
N ILE A 242 -11.29 10.67 -13.58
CA ILE A 242 -12.06 9.91 -12.59
C ILE A 242 -13.53 9.92 -13.00
N SER A 243 -14.16 8.76 -13.01
CA SER A 243 -15.57 8.58 -13.36
C SER A 243 -16.46 8.23 -12.17
N VAL A 244 -15.88 7.72 -11.08
CA VAL A 244 -16.63 7.29 -9.89
C VAL A 244 -16.74 8.44 -8.89
N ASP A 245 -17.94 8.66 -8.35
CA ASP A 245 -18.20 9.64 -7.30
C ASP A 245 -17.63 9.15 -5.96
N PRO A 246 -16.67 9.87 -5.35
CA PRO A 246 -16.13 9.53 -4.04
C PRO A 246 -17.17 9.49 -2.91
N ILE A 247 -18.25 10.25 -3.00
CA ILE A 247 -19.33 10.26 -1.99
C ILE A 247 -20.13 8.97 -2.06
N GLU A 248 -20.48 8.52 -3.26
CA GLU A 248 -21.16 7.23 -3.46
C GLU A 248 -20.28 6.09 -2.93
N MET A 249 -19.00 6.09 -3.25
CA MET A 249 -18.04 5.10 -2.77
C MET A 249 -17.93 5.10 -1.24
N ALA A 250 -17.96 6.26 -0.59
CA ALA A 250 -17.91 6.37 0.86
C ALA A 250 -19.14 5.72 1.54
N CYS A 251 -20.32 5.74 0.91
CA CYS A 251 -21.49 5.04 1.42
C CYS A 251 -21.25 3.53 1.49
N PHE A 252 -20.74 2.94 0.42
CA PHE A 252 -20.42 1.50 0.39
C PHE A 252 -19.33 1.12 1.39
N LEU A 253 -18.28 1.91 1.51
CA LEU A 253 -17.22 1.65 2.48
C LEU A 253 -17.77 1.60 3.92
N ARG A 254 -18.67 2.53 4.27
CA ARG A 254 -19.32 2.51 5.60
C ARG A 254 -20.15 1.25 5.83
N GLU A 255 -20.90 0.79 4.84
CA GLU A 255 -21.71 -0.42 4.94
C GLU A 255 -20.88 -1.70 5.07
N CYS A 256 -19.67 -1.72 4.47
CA CYS A 256 -18.80 -2.91 4.47
C CYS A 256 -17.85 -2.98 5.68
N VAL A 257 -17.47 -1.82 6.23
CA VAL A 257 -16.35 -1.73 7.20
C VAL A 257 -16.87 -1.49 8.62
N LEU A 258 -18.05 -0.89 8.80
CA LEU A 258 -18.71 -0.68 10.09
C LEU A 258 -19.76 -1.75 10.38
#